data_e2fccb018bdb28f46ff64e8f9e3b2fe5
#
_entry.id   e2fccb018bdb28f46ff64e8f9e3b2fe5
#
_cell.length_a   1.000
_cell.length_b   1.000
_cell.length_c   1.000
_cell.angle_alpha   90.00
_cell.angle_beta   90.00
_cell.angle_gamma   90.00
#
_symmetry.space_group_name_H-M   'P 1'
#
loop_
_entity.id
_entity.type
_entity.pdbx_description
1 polymer ?
#
loop_
_entity_poly.entity_id
_entity_poly.type
_entity_poly.pdbx_seq_one_letter_code
_entity_poly.pdbx_strand_id
1 'polypeptide(L)'
;MQLTVGPNQFFWPAERWRDFYAALAASPAVDRVVLGELVCSKRLPFYQTEIPQAIERLLAAGKAVAVTSLALITLKRERKLTADLAGMGVEVEINDLTALAHLPEGVAFAVGPLVNVYNEGTLTWLAGRGANRVCLPPELPLASVAALVQAAQPLGVAIEVWGYGRVPLAISGRCYHARLHDRAKDNCQFVCDQDADGREVDTLDGVPFLAVNGVQTLSASCANAAYQTEALAQAGVAALRLSPHSGDFVRVCERFRDRLAGRLSAAALSAALLPEAPGGRFSDGFLSGDAGVAWSGPAA
;
A
#
# COMPACT_ATOMS: atom_id res chain seq x y z
N MET A 1 -8.02 16.09 -1.60
CA MET A 1 -7.57 14.67 -1.70
C MET A 1 -8.00 13.88 -0.48
N GLN A 2 -8.41 12.63 -0.67
CA GLN A 2 -8.66 11.65 0.39
C GLN A 2 -7.36 11.05 0.90
N LEU A 3 -7.40 10.49 2.12
CA LEU A 3 -6.34 9.63 2.64
C LEU A 3 -6.82 8.18 2.68
N THR A 4 -6.17 7.32 1.92
CA THR A 4 -6.35 5.87 1.96
C THR A 4 -5.21 5.24 2.77
N VAL A 5 -5.53 4.43 3.76
CA VAL A 5 -4.55 3.55 4.39
C VAL A 5 -4.55 2.23 3.64
N GLY A 6 -3.39 1.85 3.10
CA GLY A 6 -3.17 0.58 2.44
C GLY A 6 -3.23 -0.61 3.41
N PRO A 7 -3.27 -1.85 2.89
CA PRO A 7 -3.25 -3.02 3.76
C PRO A 7 -1.93 -3.08 4.53
N ASN A 8 -1.99 -3.60 5.76
CA ASN A 8 -0.76 -3.95 6.46
C ASN A 8 -0.03 -5.06 5.68
N GLN A 9 1.18 -4.75 5.23
CA GLN A 9 1.99 -5.67 4.43
C GLN A 9 2.89 -6.58 5.28
N PHE A 10 3.06 -6.25 6.57
CA PHE A 10 3.97 -6.95 7.47
C PHE A 10 3.25 -8.03 8.28
N PHE A 11 4.02 -8.97 8.80
CA PHE A 11 3.45 -10.03 9.61
C PHE A 11 3.46 -9.62 11.10
N TRP A 12 2.40 -8.95 11.51
CA TRP A 12 2.20 -8.55 12.90
C TRP A 12 1.39 -9.61 13.68
N PRO A 13 1.56 -9.69 15.01
CA PRO A 13 0.67 -10.47 15.86
C PRO A 13 -0.80 -10.04 15.70
N ALA A 14 -1.74 -10.98 15.84
CA ALA A 14 -3.17 -10.73 15.64
C ALA A 14 -3.71 -9.58 16.53
N GLU A 15 -3.25 -9.49 17.78
CA GLU A 15 -3.63 -8.43 18.70
C GLU A 15 -3.22 -7.05 18.16
N ARG A 16 -1.97 -6.92 17.72
CA ARG A 16 -1.48 -5.67 17.11
C ARG A 16 -2.23 -5.33 15.83
N TRP A 17 -2.50 -6.33 14.98
CA TRP A 17 -3.29 -6.16 13.77
C TRP A 17 -4.68 -5.61 14.09
N ARG A 18 -5.39 -6.22 15.04
CA ARG A 18 -6.71 -5.80 15.50
C ARG A 18 -6.70 -4.36 16.04
N ASP A 19 -5.74 -4.05 16.92
CA ASP A 19 -5.65 -2.75 17.59
C ASP A 19 -5.29 -1.64 16.60
N PHE A 20 -4.47 -1.94 15.60
CA PHE A 20 -4.15 -1.04 14.51
C PHE A 20 -5.41 -0.62 13.72
N TYR A 21 -6.22 -1.58 13.26
CA TYR A 21 -7.45 -1.26 12.53
C TYR A 21 -8.52 -0.61 13.42
N ALA A 22 -8.53 -0.91 14.70
CA ALA A 22 -9.37 -0.20 15.68
C ALA A 22 -8.98 1.27 15.82
N ALA A 23 -7.68 1.57 15.89
CA ALA A 23 -7.17 2.93 15.95
C ALA A 23 -7.46 3.72 14.66
N LEU A 24 -7.35 3.09 13.49
CA LEU A 24 -7.72 3.70 12.21
C LEU A 24 -9.22 4.03 12.16
N ALA A 25 -10.09 3.17 12.67
CA ALA A 25 -11.53 3.44 12.74
C ALA A 25 -11.83 4.69 13.59
N ALA A 26 -11.12 4.87 14.69
CA ALA A 26 -11.29 6.01 15.59
C ALA A 26 -10.70 7.33 15.02
N SER A 27 -9.76 7.26 14.08
CA SER A 27 -9.07 8.45 13.56
C SER A 27 -9.93 9.21 12.53
N PRO A 28 -10.21 10.49 12.72
CA PRO A 28 -10.90 11.32 11.73
C PRO A 28 -10.02 11.66 10.51
N ALA A 29 -8.71 11.39 10.59
CA ALA A 29 -7.77 11.72 9.53
C ALA A 29 -7.89 10.79 8.30
N VAL A 30 -8.47 9.59 8.45
CA VAL A 30 -8.53 8.55 7.44
C VAL A 30 -9.92 8.50 6.79
N ASP A 31 -9.96 8.47 5.45
CA ASP A 31 -11.22 8.37 4.70
C ASP A 31 -11.50 6.93 4.26
N ARG A 32 -10.47 6.18 3.85
CA ARG A 32 -10.58 4.83 3.31
C ARG A 32 -9.50 3.92 3.90
N VAL A 33 -9.88 2.67 4.15
CA VAL A 33 -8.97 1.64 4.65
C VAL A 33 -9.05 0.41 3.77
N VAL A 34 -7.91 -0.08 3.33
CA VAL A 34 -7.77 -1.37 2.66
C VAL A 34 -7.18 -2.35 3.67
N LEU A 35 -7.77 -3.53 3.81
CA LEU A 35 -7.32 -4.55 4.75
C LEU A 35 -7.30 -5.95 4.12
N GLY A 36 -6.66 -6.88 4.78
CA GLY A 36 -6.49 -8.25 4.29
C GLY A 36 -5.01 -8.61 4.07
N GLU A 37 -4.76 -9.77 3.45
CA GLU A 37 -3.40 -10.26 3.22
C GLU A 37 -2.97 -10.01 1.78
N LEU A 38 -1.92 -9.22 1.62
CA LEU A 38 -1.36 -8.85 0.32
C LEU A 38 -0.18 -9.76 -0.08
N VAL A 39 0.62 -10.21 0.89
CA VAL A 39 1.98 -10.71 0.67
C VAL A 39 2.03 -12.23 0.63
N CYS A 40 1.45 -12.90 1.63
CA CYS A 40 1.63 -14.34 1.78
C CYS A 40 0.41 -15.03 2.41
N SER A 41 -0.27 -15.87 1.64
CA SER A 41 -1.46 -16.63 2.08
C SER A 41 -1.26 -17.43 3.36
N LYS A 42 -0.01 -17.79 3.72
CA LYS A 42 0.31 -18.51 4.95
C LYS A 42 0.13 -17.66 6.22
N ARG A 43 0.17 -16.33 6.12
CA ARG A 43 0.00 -15.42 7.27
C ARG A 43 -1.48 -15.24 7.64
N LEU A 44 -2.37 -15.35 6.66
CA LEU A 44 -3.80 -15.08 6.83
C LEU A 44 -4.46 -15.84 8.00
N PRO A 45 -4.19 -17.15 8.23
CA PRO A 45 -4.81 -17.89 9.33
C PRO A 45 -4.55 -17.30 10.72
N PHE A 46 -3.51 -16.49 10.91
CA PHE A 46 -3.16 -15.92 12.21
C PHE A 46 -4.07 -14.75 12.63
N TYR A 47 -4.71 -14.08 11.68
CA TYR A 47 -5.57 -12.92 11.97
C TYR A 47 -6.87 -12.88 11.15
N GLN A 48 -7.16 -13.92 10.34
CA GLN A 48 -8.35 -13.92 9.49
C GLN A 48 -9.66 -13.79 10.27
N THR A 49 -9.70 -14.25 11.52
CA THR A 49 -10.87 -14.14 12.39
C THR A 49 -11.15 -12.70 12.85
N GLU A 50 -10.15 -11.84 12.79
CA GLU A 50 -10.27 -10.42 13.16
C GLU A 50 -10.83 -9.57 12.01
N ILE A 51 -10.75 -10.05 10.74
CA ILE A 51 -11.12 -9.28 9.55
C ILE A 51 -12.58 -8.84 9.56
N PRO A 52 -13.58 -9.71 9.80
CA PRO A 52 -14.99 -9.30 9.79
C PRO A 52 -15.28 -8.19 10.80
N GLN A 53 -14.76 -8.32 12.02
CA GLN A 53 -14.97 -7.33 13.08
C GLN A 53 -14.28 -5.99 12.75
N ALA A 54 -13.09 -6.03 12.10
CA ALA A 54 -12.41 -4.82 11.64
C ALA A 54 -13.23 -4.10 10.55
N ILE A 55 -13.80 -4.85 9.59
CA ILE A 55 -14.69 -4.30 8.55
C ILE A 55 -15.90 -3.62 9.19
N GLU A 56 -16.62 -4.32 10.07
CA GLU A 56 -17.80 -3.76 10.77
C GLU A 56 -17.46 -2.48 11.52
N ARG A 57 -16.36 -2.47 12.27
CA ARG A 57 -15.92 -1.29 13.04
C ARG A 57 -15.57 -0.10 12.15
N LEU A 58 -14.86 -0.33 11.05
CA LEU A 58 -14.49 0.70 10.09
C LEU A 58 -15.72 1.29 9.38
N LEU A 59 -16.66 0.44 8.95
CA LEU A 59 -17.93 0.87 8.33
C LEU A 59 -18.79 1.66 9.32
N ALA A 60 -18.91 1.19 10.57
CA ALA A 60 -19.64 1.91 11.64
C ALA A 60 -19.03 3.29 11.93
N ALA A 61 -17.72 3.45 11.75
CA ALA A 61 -17.01 4.73 11.86
C ALA A 61 -17.11 5.60 10.58
N GLY A 62 -17.90 5.20 9.58
CA GLY A 62 -18.10 5.94 8.34
C GLY A 62 -16.92 5.89 7.36
N LYS A 63 -15.99 4.94 7.50
CA LYS A 63 -14.87 4.78 6.58
C LYS A 63 -15.29 4.00 5.34
N ALA A 64 -14.74 4.36 4.16
CA ALA A 64 -14.77 3.47 3.02
C ALA A 64 -13.83 2.28 3.28
N VAL A 65 -14.28 1.07 2.95
CA VAL A 65 -13.53 -0.15 3.25
C VAL A 65 -13.35 -0.99 1.99
N ALA A 66 -12.15 -1.50 1.77
CA ALA A 66 -11.88 -2.52 0.76
C ALA A 66 -11.08 -3.68 1.36
N VAL A 67 -11.24 -4.87 0.77
CA VAL A 67 -10.41 -6.03 1.07
C VAL A 67 -9.46 -6.31 -0.09
N THR A 68 -8.19 -6.60 0.21
CA THR A 68 -7.15 -6.79 -0.81
C THR A 68 -6.99 -8.25 -1.21
N SER A 69 -6.76 -8.50 -2.50
CA SER A 69 -6.24 -9.78 -2.96
C SER A 69 -4.74 -9.91 -2.69
N LEU A 70 -4.23 -11.15 -2.74
CA LEU A 70 -2.78 -11.38 -2.78
C LEU A 70 -2.15 -10.73 -4.02
N ALA A 71 -0.89 -10.32 -3.87
CA ALA A 71 -0.06 -9.82 -4.96
C ALA A 71 0.42 -10.91 -5.93
N LEU A 72 0.35 -12.17 -5.52
CA LEU A 72 0.73 -13.33 -6.32
C LEU A 72 -0.18 -14.52 -6.00
N ILE A 73 -1.04 -14.88 -6.95
CA ILE A 73 -2.04 -15.94 -6.81
C ILE A 73 -1.60 -17.16 -7.64
N THR A 74 -0.97 -18.15 -7.02
CA THR A 74 -0.42 -19.32 -7.72
C THR A 74 -1.10 -20.64 -7.37
N LEU A 75 -1.59 -20.77 -6.14
CA LEU A 75 -2.13 -22.04 -5.61
C LEU A 75 -3.65 -22.10 -5.70
N LYS A 76 -4.22 -23.29 -5.80
CA LYS A 76 -5.68 -23.49 -5.79
C LYS A 76 -6.35 -22.86 -4.56
N ARG A 77 -5.73 -22.99 -3.38
CA ARG A 77 -6.25 -22.38 -2.15
C ARG A 77 -6.25 -20.86 -2.21
N GLU A 78 -5.26 -20.23 -2.87
CA GLU A 78 -5.16 -18.77 -3.02
C GLU A 78 -6.23 -18.24 -3.98
N ARG A 79 -6.55 -18.99 -5.04
CA ARG A 79 -7.68 -18.68 -5.93
C ARG A 79 -9.01 -18.74 -5.18
N LYS A 80 -9.20 -19.76 -4.31
CA LYS A 80 -10.40 -19.84 -3.47
C LYS A 80 -10.49 -18.65 -2.52
N LEU A 81 -9.40 -18.32 -1.80
CA LEU A 81 -9.36 -17.15 -0.93
C LEU A 81 -9.74 -15.87 -1.68
N THR A 82 -9.25 -15.70 -2.92
CA THR A 82 -9.59 -14.54 -3.76
C THR A 82 -11.07 -14.52 -4.13
N ALA A 83 -11.65 -15.67 -4.48
CA ALA A 83 -13.09 -15.78 -4.76
C ALA A 83 -13.94 -15.44 -3.51
N ASP A 84 -13.49 -15.85 -2.32
CA ASP A 84 -14.18 -15.60 -1.05
C ASP A 84 -14.22 -14.09 -0.70
N LEU A 85 -13.27 -13.27 -1.22
CA LEU A 85 -13.26 -11.81 -0.99
C LEU A 85 -14.53 -11.12 -1.52
N ALA A 86 -15.04 -11.54 -2.67
CA ALA A 86 -16.26 -10.98 -3.26
C ALA A 86 -17.50 -11.16 -2.36
N GLY A 87 -17.49 -12.14 -1.46
CA GLY A 87 -18.55 -12.41 -0.49
C GLY A 87 -18.48 -11.58 0.79
N MET A 88 -17.44 -10.74 0.98
CA MET A 88 -17.25 -9.99 2.23
C MET A 88 -18.11 -8.72 2.35
N GLY A 89 -18.90 -8.38 1.33
CA GLY A 89 -19.84 -7.24 1.38
C GLY A 89 -19.19 -5.86 1.31
N VAL A 90 -17.91 -5.78 0.96
CA VAL A 90 -17.14 -4.55 0.75
C VAL A 90 -16.40 -4.60 -0.58
N GLU A 91 -15.87 -3.47 -1.02
CA GLU A 91 -15.09 -3.38 -2.27
C GLU A 91 -13.89 -4.33 -2.24
N VAL A 92 -13.57 -4.94 -3.38
CA VAL A 92 -12.35 -5.75 -3.54
C VAL A 92 -11.29 -4.91 -4.24
N GLU A 93 -10.09 -4.86 -3.67
CA GLU A 93 -8.90 -4.32 -4.32
C GLU A 93 -8.07 -5.47 -4.87
N ILE A 94 -7.87 -5.51 -6.19
CA ILE A 94 -7.05 -6.53 -6.84
C ILE A 94 -5.58 -6.07 -6.91
N ASN A 95 -4.65 -6.97 -6.59
CA ASN A 95 -3.21 -6.78 -6.73
C ASN A 95 -2.55 -7.84 -7.65
N ASP A 96 -3.35 -8.75 -8.19
CA ASP A 96 -3.00 -9.72 -9.22
C ASP A 96 -4.17 -9.84 -10.20
N LEU A 97 -3.92 -9.76 -11.50
CA LEU A 97 -4.96 -9.82 -12.54
C LEU A 97 -5.74 -11.14 -12.54
N THR A 98 -5.19 -12.22 -11.98
CA THR A 98 -5.91 -13.50 -11.77
C THR A 98 -7.18 -13.30 -10.93
N ALA A 99 -7.22 -12.28 -10.07
CA ALA A 99 -8.38 -11.96 -9.26
C ALA A 99 -9.62 -11.60 -10.08
N LEU A 100 -9.44 -11.02 -11.27
CA LEU A 100 -10.55 -10.66 -12.18
C LEU A 100 -11.42 -11.86 -12.56
N ALA A 101 -10.82 -13.05 -12.65
CA ALA A 101 -11.56 -14.28 -12.97
C ALA A 101 -12.48 -14.76 -11.82
N HIS A 102 -12.37 -14.15 -10.65
CA HIS A 102 -13.09 -14.52 -9.43
C HIS A 102 -14.06 -13.42 -8.96
N LEU A 103 -14.03 -12.25 -9.58
CA LEU A 103 -15.02 -11.21 -9.30
C LEU A 103 -16.30 -11.47 -10.10
N PRO A 104 -17.48 -11.25 -9.50
CA PRO A 104 -18.74 -11.32 -10.24
C PRO A 104 -18.76 -10.27 -11.36
N GLU A 105 -19.40 -10.61 -12.49
CA GLU A 105 -19.54 -9.70 -13.62
C GLU A 105 -20.32 -8.44 -13.21
N GLY A 106 -19.85 -7.28 -13.64
CA GLY A 106 -20.49 -5.98 -13.37
C GLY A 106 -20.26 -5.42 -11.95
N VAL A 107 -19.54 -6.12 -11.10
CA VAL A 107 -19.17 -5.59 -9.77
C VAL A 107 -17.99 -4.64 -9.89
N ALA A 108 -18.14 -3.44 -9.33
CA ALA A 108 -17.06 -2.48 -9.25
C ALA A 108 -15.94 -2.97 -8.32
N PHE A 109 -14.69 -2.68 -8.68
CA PHE A 109 -13.52 -3.05 -7.90
C PHE A 109 -12.43 -1.97 -7.96
N ALA A 110 -11.53 -1.98 -6.97
CA ALA A 110 -10.33 -1.17 -6.98
C ALA A 110 -9.13 -1.96 -7.50
N VAL A 111 -8.17 -1.24 -8.07
CA VAL A 111 -6.89 -1.80 -8.54
C VAL A 111 -5.78 -1.28 -7.62
N GLY A 112 -5.06 -2.20 -7.02
CA GLY A 112 -3.94 -1.88 -6.13
C GLY A 112 -2.64 -1.59 -6.88
N PRO A 113 -1.62 -1.10 -6.18
CA PRO A 113 -0.37 -0.59 -6.78
C PRO A 113 0.51 -1.66 -7.41
N LEU A 114 0.24 -2.95 -7.16
CA LEU A 114 1.02 -4.06 -7.69
C LEU A 114 0.50 -4.57 -9.04
N VAL A 115 -0.60 -4.03 -9.53
CA VAL A 115 -1.02 -4.16 -10.92
C VAL A 115 -0.38 -3.03 -11.71
N ASN A 116 0.45 -3.37 -12.67
CA ASN A 116 1.29 -2.44 -13.43
C ASN A 116 0.48 -1.56 -14.39
N VAL A 117 -0.23 -0.55 -13.86
CA VAL A 117 -0.98 0.42 -14.64
C VAL A 117 -0.07 1.60 -15.00
N TYR A 118 0.70 1.46 -16.08
CA TYR A 118 1.69 2.45 -16.52
C TYR A 118 1.20 3.34 -17.67
N ASN A 119 0.07 3.03 -18.29
CA ASN A 119 -0.42 3.74 -19.46
C ASN A 119 -1.96 3.75 -19.52
N GLU A 120 -2.47 4.63 -20.38
CA GLU A 120 -3.89 4.87 -20.57
C GLU A 120 -4.62 3.65 -21.15
N GLY A 121 -3.94 2.85 -21.98
CA GLY A 121 -4.50 1.63 -22.55
C GLY A 121 -4.84 0.60 -21.47
N THR A 122 -3.93 0.36 -20.54
CA THR A 122 -4.16 -0.53 -19.40
C THR A 122 -5.26 0.02 -18.48
N LEU A 123 -5.24 1.33 -18.21
CA LEU A 123 -6.28 2.01 -17.43
C LEU A 123 -7.67 1.83 -18.06
N THR A 124 -7.80 2.12 -19.34
CA THR A 124 -9.06 1.99 -20.09
C THR A 124 -9.56 0.55 -20.10
N TRP A 125 -8.66 -0.42 -20.28
CA TRP A 125 -9.00 -1.83 -20.26
C TRP A 125 -9.55 -2.29 -18.92
N LEU A 126 -8.98 -1.83 -17.81
CA LEU A 126 -9.44 -2.13 -16.45
C LEU A 126 -10.77 -1.42 -16.15
N ALA A 127 -10.90 -0.14 -16.55
CA ALA A 127 -12.14 0.62 -16.40
C ALA A 127 -13.32 -0.07 -17.10
N GLY A 128 -13.10 -0.56 -18.34
CA GLY A 128 -14.08 -1.33 -19.09
C GLY A 128 -14.51 -2.66 -18.44
N ARG A 129 -13.80 -3.11 -17.39
CA ARG A 129 -14.12 -4.29 -16.58
C ARG A 129 -14.70 -3.96 -15.21
N GLY A 130 -14.93 -2.67 -14.92
CA GLY A 130 -15.54 -2.23 -13.67
C GLY A 130 -14.55 -1.64 -12.66
N ALA A 131 -13.29 -1.40 -13.03
CA ALA A 131 -12.39 -0.68 -12.13
C ALA A 131 -12.89 0.75 -11.94
N ASN A 132 -13.17 1.15 -10.70
CA ASN A 132 -13.64 2.47 -10.31
C ASN A 132 -12.55 3.31 -9.59
N ARG A 133 -11.47 2.66 -9.17
CA ARG A 133 -10.32 3.27 -8.50
C ARG A 133 -9.04 2.54 -8.90
N VAL A 134 -7.96 3.28 -9.10
CA VAL A 134 -6.64 2.73 -9.41
C VAL A 134 -5.60 3.42 -8.53
N CYS A 135 -4.92 2.65 -7.69
CA CYS A 135 -3.68 3.09 -7.07
C CYS A 135 -2.54 2.84 -8.06
N LEU A 136 -1.92 3.91 -8.54
CA LEU A 136 -0.85 3.82 -9.51
C LEU A 136 0.42 3.19 -8.89
N PRO A 137 1.24 2.50 -9.71
CA PRO A 137 2.55 2.05 -9.29
C PRO A 137 3.39 3.22 -8.78
N PRO A 138 4.10 3.07 -7.65
CA PRO A 138 4.80 4.17 -6.98
C PRO A 138 6.02 4.71 -7.73
N GLU A 139 6.50 4.02 -8.75
CA GLU A 139 7.65 4.41 -9.58
C GLU A 139 7.31 5.39 -10.72
N LEU A 140 6.06 5.82 -10.85
CA LEU A 140 5.66 6.77 -11.88
C LEU A 140 6.03 8.21 -11.50
N PRO A 141 6.64 8.98 -12.42
CA PRO A 141 6.87 10.40 -12.21
C PRO A 141 5.56 11.20 -12.30
N LEU A 142 5.55 12.40 -11.69
CA LEU A 142 4.37 13.27 -11.63
C LEU A 142 3.75 13.55 -13.01
N ALA A 143 4.57 13.67 -14.05
CA ALA A 143 4.07 13.89 -15.42
C ALA A 143 3.22 12.70 -15.92
N SER A 144 3.66 11.48 -15.65
CA SER A 144 2.89 10.27 -16.01
C SER A 144 1.64 10.12 -15.15
N VAL A 145 1.72 10.46 -13.86
CA VAL A 145 0.55 10.52 -12.97
C VAL A 145 -0.49 11.48 -13.53
N ALA A 146 -0.09 12.70 -13.94
CA ALA A 146 -1.00 13.71 -14.50
C ALA A 146 -1.66 13.23 -15.80
N ALA A 147 -0.92 12.59 -16.70
CA ALA A 147 -1.46 11.99 -17.92
C ALA A 147 -2.52 10.93 -17.62
N LEU A 148 -2.24 10.02 -16.67
CA LEU A 148 -3.19 8.99 -16.26
C LEU A 148 -4.42 9.55 -15.55
N VAL A 149 -4.29 10.62 -14.76
CA VAL A 149 -5.44 11.31 -14.17
C VAL A 149 -6.35 11.88 -15.26
N GLN A 150 -5.77 12.56 -16.28
CA GLN A 150 -6.54 13.08 -17.40
C GLN A 150 -7.28 11.98 -18.17
N ALA A 151 -6.63 10.85 -18.41
CA ALA A 151 -7.24 9.69 -19.07
C ALA A 151 -8.34 9.02 -18.21
N ALA A 152 -8.23 9.09 -16.89
CA ALA A 152 -9.18 8.50 -15.94
C ALA A 152 -10.49 9.30 -15.81
N GLN A 153 -10.45 10.63 -15.99
CA GLN A 153 -11.61 11.51 -15.80
C GLN A 153 -12.83 11.09 -16.64
N PRO A 154 -12.75 10.92 -17.98
CA PRO A 154 -13.90 10.51 -18.77
C PRO A 154 -14.37 9.08 -18.48
N LEU A 155 -13.54 8.26 -17.84
CA LEU A 155 -13.86 6.88 -17.45
C LEU A 155 -14.52 6.80 -16.07
N GLY A 156 -14.57 7.90 -15.32
CA GLY A 156 -15.08 7.92 -13.95
C GLY A 156 -14.21 7.15 -12.95
N VAL A 157 -12.92 6.97 -13.25
CA VAL A 157 -11.98 6.23 -12.40
C VAL A 157 -11.22 7.18 -11.49
N ALA A 158 -11.24 6.92 -10.18
CA ALA A 158 -10.47 7.68 -9.20
C ALA A 158 -9.01 7.21 -9.19
N ILE A 159 -8.07 8.15 -9.36
CA ILE A 159 -6.64 7.86 -9.28
C ILE A 159 -6.12 8.11 -7.86
N GLU A 160 -5.38 7.13 -7.36
CA GLU A 160 -4.70 7.14 -6.07
C GLU A 160 -3.19 7.01 -6.29
N VAL A 161 -2.39 7.72 -5.50
CA VAL A 161 -0.93 7.76 -5.61
C VAL A 161 -0.29 7.38 -4.28
N TRP A 162 0.82 6.65 -4.33
CA TRP A 162 1.60 6.29 -3.15
C TRP A 162 2.19 7.53 -2.49
N GLY A 163 1.73 7.86 -1.30
CA GLY A 163 2.12 9.07 -0.58
C GLY A 163 3.12 8.85 0.53
N TYR A 164 3.13 7.64 1.15
CA TYR A 164 4.01 7.35 2.28
C TYR A 164 4.20 5.84 2.46
N GLY A 165 5.38 5.46 2.96
CA GLY A 165 5.74 4.10 3.33
C GLY A 165 6.80 3.48 2.43
N ARG A 166 7.31 2.28 2.80
CA ARG A 166 8.26 1.56 1.95
C ARG A 166 7.63 1.20 0.61
N VAL A 167 8.33 1.52 -0.47
CA VAL A 167 7.85 1.28 -1.84
C VAL A 167 8.01 -0.19 -2.19
N PRO A 168 6.97 -0.89 -2.68
CA PRO A 168 7.10 -2.23 -3.22
C PRO A 168 7.86 -2.17 -4.57
N LEU A 169 9.01 -2.81 -4.63
CA LEU A 169 9.90 -2.81 -5.82
C LEU A 169 9.78 -4.07 -6.65
N ALA A 170 9.56 -5.22 -6.00
CA ALA A 170 9.41 -6.50 -6.69
C ALA A 170 8.63 -7.52 -5.85
N ILE A 171 7.98 -8.45 -6.55
CA ILE A 171 7.33 -9.64 -5.98
C ILE A 171 8.01 -10.89 -6.54
N SER A 172 8.36 -11.83 -5.68
CA SER A 172 8.99 -13.08 -6.05
C SER A 172 8.13 -14.29 -5.69
N GLY A 173 8.11 -15.31 -6.54
CA GLY A 173 7.53 -16.61 -6.18
C GLY A 173 8.27 -17.32 -5.02
N ARG A 174 9.51 -16.91 -4.73
CA ARG A 174 10.34 -17.40 -3.62
C ARG A 174 10.29 -16.41 -2.48
N CYS A 175 10.26 -16.93 -1.24
CA CYS A 175 10.32 -16.09 -0.04
C CYS A 175 11.79 -15.78 0.28
N TYR A 176 12.26 -14.58 -0.06
CA TYR A 176 13.62 -14.15 0.27
C TYR A 176 13.81 -14.00 1.77
N HIS A 177 12.78 -13.59 2.51
CA HIS A 177 12.84 -13.50 3.97
C HIS A 177 13.21 -14.87 4.60
N ALA A 178 12.55 -15.96 4.16
CA ALA A 178 12.90 -17.30 4.62
C ALA A 178 14.34 -17.68 4.24
N ARG A 179 14.81 -17.29 3.04
CA ARG A 179 16.16 -17.58 2.58
C ARG A 179 17.25 -16.88 3.36
N LEU A 180 17.00 -15.68 3.87
CA LEU A 180 17.94 -14.98 4.76
C LEU A 180 18.15 -15.72 6.10
N HIS A 181 17.27 -16.67 6.40
CA HIS A 181 17.35 -17.56 7.57
C HIS A 181 17.60 -19.01 7.19
N ASP A 182 18.23 -19.27 6.04
CA ASP A 182 18.55 -20.60 5.50
C ASP A 182 17.34 -21.56 5.41
N ARG A 183 16.14 -21.00 5.10
CA ARG A 183 14.88 -21.72 5.01
C ARG A 183 14.24 -21.65 3.62
N ALA A 184 13.41 -22.63 3.31
CA ALA A 184 12.54 -22.60 2.14
C ALA A 184 11.18 -21.99 2.50
N LYS A 185 10.45 -21.48 1.48
CA LYS A 185 9.09 -20.94 1.67
C LYS A 185 8.14 -21.94 2.36
N ASP A 186 8.28 -23.24 2.06
CA ASP A 186 7.40 -24.28 2.63
C ASP A 186 7.74 -24.62 4.08
N ASN A 187 8.96 -24.38 4.52
CA ASN A 187 9.42 -24.56 5.89
C ASN A 187 9.93 -23.24 6.48
N CYS A 188 9.20 -22.14 6.27
CA CYS A 188 9.66 -20.80 6.67
C CYS A 188 9.59 -20.55 8.18
N GLN A 189 8.79 -21.33 8.92
CA GLN A 189 8.53 -21.14 10.37
C GLN A 189 8.17 -19.69 10.71
N PHE A 190 7.63 -18.95 9.75
CA PHE A 190 7.17 -17.57 9.87
C PHE A 190 8.21 -16.57 10.39
N VAL A 191 9.51 -16.78 10.09
CA VAL A 191 10.61 -15.90 10.52
C VAL A 191 10.42 -14.42 10.18
N CYS A 192 9.49 -14.10 9.31
CA CYS A 192 9.13 -12.72 8.98
C CYS A 192 8.37 -11.99 10.10
N ASP A 193 8.00 -12.65 11.19
CA ASP A 193 7.45 -12.03 12.40
C ASP A 193 8.51 -11.28 13.22
N GLN A 194 9.80 -11.58 12.98
CA GLN A 194 10.91 -10.94 13.66
C GLN A 194 11.20 -9.53 13.15
N ASP A 195 10.71 -9.18 11.96
CA ASP A 195 10.99 -7.92 11.28
C ASP A 195 9.68 -7.16 10.99
N ALA A 196 9.21 -6.40 11.97
CA ALA A 196 7.90 -5.74 11.95
C ALA A 196 7.68 -4.77 10.78
N ASP A 197 8.77 -4.23 10.19
CA ASP A 197 8.76 -3.31 9.04
C ASP A 197 9.63 -3.83 7.87
N GLY A 198 9.86 -5.15 7.85
CA GLY A 198 10.71 -5.82 6.88
C GLY A 198 12.20 -5.84 7.28
N ARG A 199 12.88 -6.88 6.81
CA ARG A 199 14.31 -7.09 7.07
C ARG A 199 15.15 -6.20 6.16
N GLU A 200 15.94 -5.31 6.74
CA GLU A 200 16.89 -4.49 5.98
C GLU A 200 18.03 -5.33 5.40
N VAL A 201 18.43 -4.97 4.19
CA VAL A 201 19.51 -5.59 3.44
C VAL A 201 20.41 -4.49 2.91
N ASP A 202 21.67 -4.55 3.32
CA ASP A 202 22.70 -3.62 2.88
C ASP A 202 23.47 -4.16 1.67
N THR A 203 24.16 -3.27 0.97
CA THR A 203 25.18 -3.62 0.01
C THR A 203 26.42 -4.22 0.72
N LEU A 204 27.36 -4.80 -0.04
CA LEU A 204 28.56 -5.38 0.55
C LEU A 204 29.47 -4.37 1.28
N ASP A 205 29.34 -3.10 0.94
CA ASP A 205 30.03 -1.96 1.58
C ASP A 205 29.19 -1.30 2.69
N GLY A 206 28.09 -1.95 3.11
CA GLY A 206 27.31 -1.54 4.27
C GLY A 206 26.35 -0.38 4.02
N VAL A 207 26.04 -0.07 2.75
CA VAL A 207 25.03 0.95 2.42
C VAL A 207 23.64 0.31 2.40
N PRO A 208 22.66 0.84 3.15
CA PRO A 208 21.30 0.34 3.10
C PRO A 208 20.71 0.42 1.70
N PHE A 209 20.23 -0.72 1.18
CA PHE A 209 19.85 -0.89 -0.21
C PHE A 209 18.38 -1.26 -0.40
N LEU A 210 17.91 -2.28 0.32
CA LEU A 210 16.57 -2.84 0.22
C LEU A 210 16.00 -3.19 1.59
N ALA A 211 14.71 -3.51 1.64
CA ALA A 211 14.12 -4.29 2.71
C ALA A 211 13.36 -5.49 2.12
N VAL A 212 13.36 -6.61 2.83
CA VAL A 212 12.69 -7.85 2.42
C VAL A 212 11.53 -8.13 3.36
N ASN A 213 10.36 -8.41 2.80
CA ASN A 213 9.16 -8.77 3.55
C ASN A 213 8.46 -9.98 2.90
N GLY A 214 8.76 -11.18 3.36
CA GLY A 214 8.23 -12.39 2.76
C GLY A 214 8.68 -12.55 1.31
N VAL A 215 7.75 -12.44 0.38
CA VAL A 215 7.97 -12.50 -1.07
C VAL A 215 8.21 -11.12 -1.69
N GLN A 216 8.06 -10.04 -0.92
CA GLN A 216 8.30 -8.68 -1.39
C GLN A 216 9.74 -8.25 -1.19
N THR A 217 10.23 -7.50 -2.16
CA THR A 217 11.39 -6.60 -2.03
C THR A 217 10.86 -5.17 -1.96
N LEU A 218 11.26 -4.44 -0.95
CA LEU A 218 10.81 -3.08 -0.65
C LEU A 218 12.01 -2.11 -0.71
N SER A 219 11.72 -0.81 -0.80
CA SER A 219 12.74 0.22 -0.67
C SER A 219 13.36 0.23 0.73
N ALA A 220 14.66 0.56 0.82
CA ALA A 220 15.33 0.82 2.08
C ALA A 220 14.83 2.10 2.76
N SER A 221 14.49 3.12 1.95
CA SER A 221 13.89 4.38 2.41
C SER A 221 12.37 4.29 2.47
N CYS A 222 11.77 5.21 3.23
CA CYS A 222 10.33 5.44 3.26
C CYS A 222 9.97 6.50 2.22
N ALA A 223 9.09 6.20 1.27
CA ALA A 223 8.55 7.21 0.38
C ALA A 223 7.80 8.29 1.18
N ASN A 224 7.94 9.57 0.77
CA ASN A 224 7.24 10.67 1.41
C ASN A 224 6.91 11.76 0.38
N ALA A 225 5.67 11.79 -0.09
CA ALA A 225 5.19 12.75 -1.08
C ALA A 225 4.79 14.11 -0.49
N ALA A 226 5.29 14.49 0.68
CA ALA A 226 4.91 15.73 1.36
C ALA A 226 5.13 16.96 0.48
N TYR A 227 6.21 16.99 -0.29
CA TYR A 227 6.56 18.11 -1.17
C TYR A 227 5.73 18.13 -2.47
N GLN A 228 5.19 16.98 -2.90
CA GLN A 228 4.41 16.85 -4.13
C GLN A 228 2.89 16.97 -3.92
N THR A 229 2.41 17.09 -2.67
CA THR A 229 0.97 17.08 -2.36
C THR A 229 0.17 18.13 -3.12
N GLU A 230 0.70 19.33 -3.29
CA GLU A 230 0.02 20.43 -4.01
C GLU A 230 -0.05 20.14 -5.51
N ALA A 231 1.07 19.69 -6.11
CA ALA A 231 1.12 19.32 -7.51
C ALA A 231 0.22 18.12 -7.84
N LEU A 232 0.17 17.12 -6.95
CA LEU A 232 -0.76 15.98 -7.08
C LEU A 232 -2.22 16.42 -6.99
N ALA A 233 -2.55 17.35 -6.09
CA ALA A 233 -3.89 17.92 -5.99
C ALA A 233 -4.28 18.71 -7.24
N GLN A 234 -3.37 19.53 -7.77
CA GLN A 234 -3.57 20.28 -9.01
C GLN A 234 -3.73 19.36 -10.22
N ALA A 235 -3.01 18.25 -10.26
CA ALA A 235 -3.16 17.22 -11.29
C ALA A 235 -4.52 16.49 -11.22
N GLY A 236 -5.27 16.61 -10.10
CA GLY A 236 -6.57 15.99 -9.93
C GLY A 236 -6.50 14.57 -9.29
N VAL A 237 -5.40 14.24 -8.62
CA VAL A 237 -5.29 12.99 -7.85
C VAL A 237 -6.37 12.94 -6.77
N ALA A 238 -7.14 11.86 -6.73
CA ALA A 238 -8.27 11.70 -5.83
C ALA A 238 -7.85 11.38 -4.39
N ALA A 239 -6.78 10.58 -4.23
CA ALA A 239 -6.33 10.15 -2.92
C ALA A 239 -4.81 9.92 -2.84
N LEU A 240 -4.26 10.08 -1.63
CA LEU A 240 -2.94 9.58 -1.27
C LEU A 240 -3.07 8.26 -0.52
N ARG A 241 -2.26 7.27 -0.91
CA ARG A 241 -2.10 6.02 -0.19
C ARG A 241 -0.96 6.11 0.81
N LEU A 242 -1.27 5.80 2.05
CA LEU A 242 -0.30 5.67 3.14
C LEU A 242 -0.14 4.19 3.47
N SER A 243 1.08 3.65 3.35
CA SER A 243 1.39 2.25 3.65
C SER A 243 1.83 2.10 5.11
N PRO A 244 1.19 1.20 5.88
CA PRO A 244 1.45 1.02 7.31
C PRO A 244 2.89 0.62 7.63
N HIS A 245 3.32 1.02 8.82
CA HIS A 245 4.52 0.54 9.50
C HIS A 245 4.26 0.39 11.02
N SER A 246 5.22 -0.15 11.73
CA SER A 246 5.06 -0.53 13.13
C SER A 246 5.09 0.64 14.14
N GLY A 247 5.44 1.85 13.74
CA GLY A 247 5.40 3.06 14.59
C GLY A 247 3.98 3.62 14.79
N ASP A 248 3.87 4.83 15.29
CA ASP A 248 2.59 5.53 15.46
C ASP A 248 2.02 5.97 14.11
N PHE A 249 1.36 5.03 13.45
CA PHE A 249 0.82 5.27 12.11
C PHE A 249 -0.42 6.17 12.08
N VAL A 250 -1.18 6.23 13.16
CA VAL A 250 -2.30 7.20 13.26
C VAL A 250 -1.77 8.62 13.20
N ARG A 251 -0.64 8.89 13.87
CA ARG A 251 0.05 10.18 13.79
C ARG A 251 0.51 10.49 12.37
N VAL A 252 0.98 9.50 11.60
CA VAL A 252 1.29 9.69 10.17
C VAL A 252 0.06 10.19 9.42
N CYS A 253 -1.09 9.53 9.59
CA CYS A 253 -2.35 9.92 8.94
C CYS A 253 -2.77 11.35 9.34
N GLU A 254 -2.68 11.71 10.60
CA GLU A 254 -3.00 13.05 11.11
C GLU A 254 -2.09 14.12 10.49
N ARG A 255 -0.79 13.87 10.43
CA ARG A 255 0.18 14.81 9.83
C ARG A 255 -0.05 15.00 8.33
N PHE A 256 -0.36 13.92 7.59
CA PHE A 256 -0.75 14.06 6.19
C PHE A 256 -2.09 14.78 6.03
N ARG A 257 -3.06 14.56 6.91
CA ARG A 257 -4.33 15.33 6.91
C ARG A 257 -4.08 16.82 7.16
N ASP A 258 -3.20 17.17 8.11
CA ASP A 258 -2.81 18.56 8.37
C ASP A 258 -2.12 19.19 7.15
N ARG A 259 -1.25 18.42 6.48
CA ARG A 259 -0.58 18.88 5.24
C ARG A 259 -1.59 19.14 4.13
N LEU A 260 -2.52 18.22 3.89
CA LEU A 260 -3.56 18.38 2.87
C LEU A 260 -4.53 19.54 3.17
N ALA A 261 -4.71 19.87 4.43
CA ALA A 261 -5.53 21.02 4.87
C ALA A 261 -4.75 22.34 4.92
N GLY A 262 -3.47 22.35 4.53
CA GLY A 262 -2.63 23.54 4.56
C GLY A 262 -2.20 23.99 5.96
N ARG A 263 -2.44 23.18 7.01
CA ARG A 263 -2.06 23.49 8.40
C ARG A 263 -0.61 23.14 8.72
N LEU A 264 0.03 22.32 7.90
CA LEU A 264 1.40 21.86 8.11
C LEU A 264 2.21 22.00 6.80
N SER A 265 3.41 22.57 6.88
CA SER A 265 4.31 22.61 5.73
C SER A 265 4.91 21.23 5.42
N ALA A 266 5.38 21.01 4.19
CA ALA A 266 6.05 19.76 3.80
C ALA A 266 7.29 19.50 4.66
N ALA A 267 8.10 20.52 4.94
CA ALA A 267 9.28 20.40 5.78
C ALA A 267 8.92 20.01 7.23
N ALA A 268 7.90 20.65 7.82
CA ALA A 268 7.46 20.35 9.18
C ALA A 268 6.87 18.94 9.28
N LEU A 269 6.11 18.48 8.26
CA LEU A 269 5.62 17.11 8.20
C LEU A 269 6.78 16.12 8.16
N SER A 270 7.73 16.32 7.24
CA SER A 270 8.88 15.44 7.07
C SER A 270 9.73 15.35 8.34
N ALA A 271 10.03 16.50 8.97
CA ALA A 271 10.77 16.53 10.23
C ALA A 271 10.03 15.80 11.38
N ALA A 272 8.69 15.91 11.43
CA ALA A 272 7.90 15.25 12.47
C ALA A 272 7.82 13.72 12.30
N LEU A 273 7.91 13.19 11.06
CA LEU A 273 7.78 11.77 10.76
C LEU A 273 9.12 11.04 10.62
N LEU A 274 10.22 11.75 10.39
CA LEU A 274 11.53 11.13 10.17
C LEU A 274 11.99 10.17 11.28
N PRO A 275 11.80 10.48 12.58
CA PRO A 275 12.24 9.59 13.65
C PRO A 275 11.53 8.22 13.67
N GLU A 276 10.33 8.14 13.08
CA GLU A 276 9.50 6.92 13.05
C GLU A 276 9.50 6.25 11.67
N ALA A 277 10.12 6.89 10.67
CA ALA A 277 10.13 6.37 9.31
C ALA A 277 10.95 5.08 9.22
N PRO A 278 10.41 4.00 8.65
CA PRO A 278 11.19 2.79 8.39
C PRO A 278 12.44 3.09 7.59
N GLY A 279 13.61 2.60 8.06
CA GLY A 279 14.91 2.89 7.47
C GLY A 279 15.50 4.26 7.81
N GLY A 280 14.84 5.08 8.66
CA GLY A 280 15.35 6.35 9.17
C GLY A 280 15.61 7.42 8.10
N ARG A 281 15.03 7.29 6.89
CA ARG A 281 15.23 8.21 5.77
C ARG A 281 14.05 8.22 4.82
N PHE A 282 13.88 9.34 4.11
CA PHE A 282 12.86 9.50 3.09
C PHE A 282 13.41 9.40 1.67
N SER A 283 12.50 9.18 0.72
CA SER A 283 12.72 9.30 -0.72
C SER A 283 11.44 9.76 -1.42
N ASP A 284 11.59 10.49 -2.53
CA ASP A 284 10.50 10.92 -3.42
C ASP A 284 10.96 10.98 -4.89
N GLY A 285 12.13 10.41 -5.18
CA GLY A 285 12.79 10.52 -6.47
C GLY A 285 11.92 10.07 -7.64
N PHE A 286 11.13 9.01 -7.48
CA PHE A 286 10.23 8.57 -8.54
C PHE A 286 9.23 9.65 -8.95
N LEU A 287 8.53 10.28 -8.00
CA LEU A 287 7.59 11.36 -8.30
C LEU A 287 8.29 12.59 -8.90
N SER A 288 9.54 12.84 -8.52
CA SER A 288 10.35 13.94 -9.03
C SER A 288 10.99 13.65 -10.39
N GLY A 289 10.88 12.40 -10.89
CA GLY A 289 11.51 11.96 -12.14
C GLY A 289 12.99 11.62 -12.00
N ASP A 290 13.46 11.37 -10.78
CA ASP A 290 14.83 11.02 -10.42
C ASP A 290 14.96 9.56 -10.00
N ALA A 291 16.15 9.14 -9.59
CA ALA A 291 16.37 7.83 -9.01
C ALA A 291 15.49 7.63 -7.77
N GLY A 292 14.86 6.46 -7.63
CA GLY A 292 13.86 6.20 -6.58
C GLY A 292 14.35 6.42 -5.15
N VAL A 293 15.68 6.39 -4.92
CA VAL A 293 16.31 6.68 -3.61
C VAL A 293 16.52 8.18 -3.37
N ALA A 294 16.37 9.04 -4.38
CA ALA A 294 16.58 10.47 -4.25
C ALA A 294 15.53 11.07 -3.30
N TRP A 295 15.94 12.14 -2.62
CA TRP A 295 15.10 12.94 -1.75
C TRP A 295 15.21 14.41 -2.11
N SER A 296 14.10 15.05 -2.42
CA SER A 296 14.04 16.48 -2.82
C SER A 296 13.90 17.45 -1.64
N GLY A 297 13.62 16.93 -0.45
CA GLY A 297 13.54 17.73 0.76
C GLY A 297 14.92 18.05 1.37
N PRO A 298 14.96 18.80 2.48
CA PRO A 298 16.20 19.07 3.21
C PRO A 298 16.91 17.79 3.60
N ALA A 299 18.24 17.79 3.58
CA ALA A 299 19.03 16.72 4.16
C ALA A 299 18.68 16.56 5.65
N ALA A 300 18.60 15.30 6.10
CA ALA A 300 18.30 14.97 7.48
C ALA A 300 19.50 15.28 8.39
#